data_5b368051163971fb01262a74d63362b0
#
_entry.id   5b368051163971fb01262a74d63362b0
#
_cell.length_a   1.000
_cell.length_b   1.000
_cell.length_c   1.000
_cell.angle_alpha   90.00
_cell.angle_beta   90.00
_cell.angle_gamma   90.00
#
_symmetry.space_group_name_H-M   'P 1'
#
loop_
_entity.id
_entity.type
_entity.pdbx_description
1 polymer ?
#
loop_
_entity_poly.entity_id
_entity_poly.type
_entity_poly.pdbx_seq_one_letter_code
_entity_poly.pdbx_strand_id
1 'polypeptide(L)'
;MRRGDILLGLFGTAMMCSAVLAVSVAVPQQSSPALPSKTQVVLLGTGNPFPDPDRSGPATAIVVNGSAYLVDFGPGVVRRAKAAMFDKGIAALEPTNLTVAFVTHLHSDHTVGYPDLIFTPWVIGRKVPLEVYGPKGIKAMTDHILAAWQADIEERVSTETWQPRNYRDTYKVNVHEISSGVVYKDANVTVTAFPTKHAFPETYGYRFDTADRSIVISGDTTYSEATIDACHGCDVLIHEATTLEFLAKRPDFQPYSAKYHTNTTQLAELASKAKPRLLIIYHASIVLRPGLHILGLAYVQHCGVACHLFSPNDDESKNQRRRENLRCRKPHTIRES
;
A
#
# COMPACT_ATOMS: atom_id res chain seq x y z
N MET A 1 71.06 -20.58 -61.54
CA MET A 1 71.85 -19.63 -62.41
C MET A 1 71.54 -18.22 -62.00
N ARG A 2 72.62 -17.48 -61.66
CA ARG A 2 72.77 -16.01 -61.56
C ARG A 2 71.80 -15.26 -60.64
N ARG A 3 72.24 -14.77 -59.45
CA ARG A 3 73.13 -13.62 -59.12
C ARG A 3 72.56 -12.28 -59.55
N GLY A 4 72.35 -11.40 -58.53
CA GLY A 4 72.15 -9.97 -58.67
C GLY A 4 72.04 -9.32 -57.27
N ASP A 5 73.23 -9.01 -56.68
CA ASP A 5 73.40 -8.12 -55.53
C ASP A 5 73.17 -6.67 -55.95
N ILE A 6 72.74 -5.78 -55.08
CA ILE A 6 73.07 -4.33 -54.93
C ILE A 6 72.34 -3.87 -53.62
N LEU A 7 73.00 -3.65 -52.60
CA LEU A 7 73.73 -2.55 -51.93
C LEU A 7 72.88 -1.33 -51.47
N LEU A 8 72.90 -1.15 -50.16
CA LEU A 8 72.88 0.05 -49.29
C LEU A 8 72.03 1.29 -49.57
N GLY A 9 71.39 1.70 -48.49
CA GLY A 9 70.94 3.07 -48.22
C GLY A 9 70.43 3.23 -46.82
N LEU A 10 71.29 3.42 -45.80
CA LEU A 10 70.93 3.91 -44.48
C LEU A 10 70.47 5.36 -44.57
N PHE A 11 69.24 5.64 -44.16
CA PHE A 11 68.85 6.96 -43.64
C PHE A 11 68.04 6.75 -42.34
N GLY A 12 68.71 7.09 -41.25
CA GLY A 12 68.08 7.16 -39.95
C GLY A 12 67.18 8.41 -39.82
N THR A 13 65.90 8.23 -39.57
CA THR A 13 65.06 9.30 -39.12
C THR A 13 64.61 8.96 -37.69
N ALA A 14 65.15 9.77 -36.77
CA ALA A 14 64.74 9.75 -35.35
C ALA A 14 63.26 10.21 -35.23
N MET A 15 62.37 9.29 -34.89
CA MET A 15 60.99 9.59 -34.61
C MET A 15 60.87 9.95 -33.13
N MET A 16 60.78 11.29 -32.85
CA MET A 16 60.42 11.82 -31.52
C MET A 16 58.98 11.42 -31.18
N CYS A 17 58.81 10.48 -30.26
CA CYS A 17 57.55 10.11 -29.72
C CYS A 17 57.14 11.16 -28.67
N SER A 18 56.32 12.15 -29.06
CA SER A 18 55.70 13.08 -28.14
C SER A 18 54.56 12.36 -27.40
N ALA A 19 54.80 11.97 -26.15
CA ALA A 19 53.77 11.44 -25.27
C ALA A 19 52.81 12.58 -24.89
N VAL A 20 51.60 12.60 -25.46
CA VAL A 20 50.51 13.46 -25.04
C VAL A 20 49.87 12.82 -23.81
N LEU A 21 50.18 13.36 -22.64
CA LEU A 21 49.47 13.03 -21.39
C LEU A 21 48.04 13.59 -21.49
N ALA A 22 47.08 12.73 -21.81
CA ALA A 22 45.66 13.05 -21.67
C ALA A 22 45.29 13.07 -20.19
N VAL A 23 45.19 14.26 -19.60
CA VAL A 23 44.61 14.47 -18.28
C VAL A 23 43.12 14.33 -18.43
N SER A 24 42.56 13.16 -18.06
CA SER A 24 41.13 12.96 -17.94
C SER A 24 40.62 13.74 -16.72
N VAL A 25 40.06 14.92 -16.94
CA VAL A 25 39.29 15.63 -15.92
C VAL A 25 37.97 14.89 -15.74
N ALA A 26 37.83 14.16 -14.65
CA ALA A 26 36.55 13.58 -14.25
C ALA A 26 35.58 14.73 -13.94
N VAL A 27 34.67 15.01 -14.86
CA VAL A 27 33.55 15.90 -14.61
C VAL A 27 32.64 15.19 -13.58
N PRO A 28 32.37 15.79 -12.40
CA PRO A 28 31.44 15.19 -11.47
C PRO A 28 30.10 15.11 -12.18
N GLN A 29 29.58 13.88 -12.30
CA GLN A 29 28.24 13.61 -12.83
C GLN A 29 27.25 14.21 -11.84
N GLN A 30 26.73 15.40 -12.13
CA GLN A 30 25.61 15.98 -11.38
C GLN A 30 24.45 15.00 -11.51
N SER A 31 24.12 14.32 -10.41
CA SER A 31 22.88 13.57 -10.31
C SER A 31 21.73 14.55 -10.57
N SER A 32 20.97 14.32 -11.64
CA SER A 32 19.76 15.06 -11.90
C SER A 32 18.90 15.03 -10.62
N PRO A 33 18.32 16.16 -10.19
CA PRO A 33 17.45 16.16 -9.02
C PRO A 33 16.33 15.14 -9.28
N ALA A 34 16.18 14.17 -8.40
CA ALA A 34 15.12 13.18 -8.47
C ALA A 34 13.79 13.95 -8.56
N LEU A 35 12.95 13.62 -9.54
CA LEU A 35 11.60 14.17 -9.63
C LEU A 35 10.90 13.92 -8.29
N PRO A 36 10.15 14.92 -7.76
CA PRO A 36 9.49 14.75 -6.47
C PRO A 36 8.61 13.50 -6.53
N SER A 37 8.83 12.61 -5.57
CA SER A 37 8.05 11.39 -5.39
C SER A 37 6.56 11.76 -5.28
N LYS A 38 5.70 11.07 -6.04
CA LYS A 38 4.25 11.20 -5.91
C LYS A 38 3.71 10.00 -5.14
N THR A 39 3.48 10.20 -3.86
CA THR A 39 2.81 9.21 -3.03
C THR A 39 1.30 9.30 -3.22
N GLN A 40 0.67 8.15 -3.46
CA GLN A 40 -0.79 8.02 -3.57
C GLN A 40 -1.30 7.03 -2.53
N VAL A 41 -2.44 7.35 -1.93
CA VAL A 41 -3.20 6.45 -1.08
C VAL A 41 -4.43 5.99 -1.83
N VAL A 42 -4.62 4.68 -1.97
CA VAL A 42 -5.74 4.08 -2.68
C VAL A 42 -6.49 3.13 -1.75
N LEU A 43 -7.72 3.48 -1.38
CA LEU A 43 -8.59 2.62 -0.61
C LEU A 43 -9.20 1.57 -1.55
N LEU A 44 -8.71 0.34 -1.48
CA LEU A 44 -9.21 -0.78 -2.27
C LEU A 44 -10.46 -1.40 -1.65
N GLY A 45 -10.58 -1.32 -0.33
CA GLY A 45 -11.73 -1.76 0.41
C GLY A 45 -11.86 -1.04 1.75
N THR A 46 -13.08 -0.68 2.12
CA THR A 46 -13.42 0.06 3.35
C THR A 46 -14.49 -0.64 4.17
N GLY A 47 -14.87 -1.87 3.75
CA GLY A 47 -15.86 -2.70 4.43
C GLY A 47 -15.35 -3.19 5.79
N ASN A 48 -16.19 -3.93 6.46
CA ASN A 48 -15.97 -4.60 7.73
C ASN A 48 -16.59 -6.01 7.66
N PRO A 49 -16.68 -6.81 8.73
CA PRO A 49 -17.25 -8.15 8.65
C PRO A 49 -18.70 -8.23 8.15
N PHE A 50 -19.46 -7.13 8.22
CA PHE A 50 -20.83 -7.10 7.65
C PHE A 50 -20.75 -6.98 6.13
N PRO A 51 -21.26 -7.99 5.38
CA PRO A 51 -21.13 -8.00 3.93
C PRO A 51 -21.95 -6.86 3.30
N ASP A 52 -21.23 -5.98 2.61
CA ASP A 52 -21.80 -4.88 1.84
C ASP A 52 -21.32 -5.06 0.38
N PRO A 53 -22.24 -5.26 -0.58
CA PRO A 53 -21.87 -5.50 -1.97
C PRO A 53 -21.08 -4.33 -2.61
N ASP A 54 -21.24 -3.12 -2.10
CA ASP A 54 -20.59 -1.92 -2.62
C ASP A 54 -19.24 -1.64 -1.95
N ARG A 55 -18.89 -2.36 -0.88
CA ARG A 55 -17.65 -2.18 -0.12
C ARG A 55 -16.91 -3.49 0.07
N SER A 56 -15.83 -3.67 -0.65
CA SER A 56 -14.88 -4.76 -0.39
C SER A 56 -14.29 -4.66 1.01
N GLY A 57 -13.79 -5.78 1.54
CA GLY A 57 -13.15 -5.82 2.86
C GLY A 57 -11.92 -4.93 2.97
N PRO A 58 -11.42 -4.70 4.19
CA PRO A 58 -10.34 -3.76 4.44
C PRO A 58 -9.11 -4.05 3.58
N ALA A 59 -8.70 -3.09 2.76
CA ALA A 59 -7.48 -3.14 1.99
C ALA A 59 -7.10 -1.73 1.54
N THR A 60 -5.87 -1.32 1.80
CA THR A 60 -5.33 -0.03 1.40
C THR A 60 -4.02 -0.23 0.64
N ALA A 61 -3.82 0.47 -0.47
CA ALA A 61 -2.55 0.51 -1.17
C ALA A 61 -1.88 1.87 -1.00
N ILE A 62 -0.61 1.85 -0.62
CA ILE A 62 0.29 3.00 -0.70
C ILE A 62 1.12 2.82 -1.96
N VAL A 63 1.00 3.75 -2.90
CA VAL A 63 1.73 3.71 -4.18
C VAL A 63 2.77 4.81 -4.20
N VAL A 64 4.02 4.42 -4.41
CA VAL A 64 5.17 5.36 -4.45
C VAL A 64 6.06 4.99 -5.63
N ASN A 65 6.31 5.94 -6.54
CA ASN A 65 7.22 5.75 -7.69
C ASN A 65 6.96 4.47 -8.52
N GLY A 66 5.67 4.09 -8.66
CA GLY A 66 5.30 2.89 -9.42
C GLY A 66 5.38 1.57 -8.65
N SER A 67 5.71 1.60 -7.35
CA SER A 67 5.65 0.45 -6.44
C SER A 67 4.38 0.52 -5.58
N ALA A 68 3.74 -0.63 -5.34
CA ALA A 68 2.54 -0.74 -4.49
C ALA A 68 2.85 -1.53 -3.22
N TYR A 69 2.42 -1.01 -2.10
CA TYR A 69 2.51 -1.59 -0.76
C TYR A 69 1.10 -1.74 -0.21
N LEU A 70 0.66 -2.98 0.01
CA LEU A 70 -0.68 -3.26 0.52
C LEU A 70 -0.70 -3.28 2.04
N VAL A 71 -1.76 -2.75 2.63
CA VAL A 71 -2.10 -2.96 4.04
C VAL A 71 -3.47 -3.61 4.11
N ASP A 72 -3.50 -4.79 4.69
CA ASP A 72 -4.59 -5.74 4.71
C ASP A 72 -4.99 -6.27 3.32
N PHE A 73 -5.58 -7.43 3.32
CA PHE A 73 -6.01 -8.12 2.12
C PHE A 73 -7.38 -8.77 2.36
N GLY A 74 -8.35 -7.93 2.71
CA GLY A 74 -9.74 -8.34 2.82
C GLY A 74 -10.33 -8.84 1.50
N PRO A 75 -11.56 -9.38 1.53
CA PRO A 75 -12.20 -9.94 0.35
C PRO A 75 -12.27 -8.92 -0.80
N GLY A 76 -11.83 -9.35 -1.99
CA GLY A 76 -11.89 -8.56 -3.21
C GLY A 76 -10.64 -7.71 -3.51
N VAL A 77 -9.59 -7.75 -2.69
CA VAL A 77 -8.38 -6.91 -2.81
C VAL A 77 -7.77 -6.93 -4.21
N VAL A 78 -7.60 -8.10 -4.84
CA VAL A 78 -6.97 -8.23 -6.17
C VAL A 78 -7.85 -7.62 -7.26
N ARG A 79 -9.16 -7.86 -7.22
CA ARG A 79 -10.12 -7.29 -8.17
C ARG A 79 -10.21 -5.78 -8.05
N ARG A 80 -10.16 -5.26 -6.82
CA ARG A 80 -10.19 -3.82 -6.55
C ARG A 80 -8.89 -3.13 -6.98
N ALA A 81 -7.73 -3.77 -6.78
CA ALA A 81 -6.46 -3.30 -7.31
C ALA A 81 -6.50 -3.22 -8.85
N LYS A 82 -6.98 -4.28 -9.52
CA LYS A 82 -7.13 -4.30 -10.98
C LYS A 82 -8.08 -3.21 -11.48
N ALA A 83 -9.20 -3.00 -10.79
CA ALA A 83 -10.13 -1.94 -11.13
C ALA A 83 -9.49 -0.54 -10.96
N ALA A 84 -8.75 -0.29 -9.88
CA ALA A 84 -8.03 0.98 -9.69
C ALA A 84 -6.96 1.20 -10.78
N MET A 85 -6.30 0.14 -11.22
CA MET A 85 -5.37 0.20 -12.35
C MET A 85 -6.08 0.65 -13.63
N PHE A 86 -7.23 0.05 -13.98
CA PHE A 86 -7.98 0.40 -15.18
C PHE A 86 -8.62 1.80 -15.10
N ASP A 87 -9.35 2.07 -14.02
CA ASP A 87 -10.21 3.26 -13.95
C ASP A 87 -9.46 4.54 -13.59
N LYS A 88 -8.31 4.40 -12.92
CA LYS A 88 -7.50 5.54 -12.45
C LYS A 88 -6.11 5.60 -13.10
N GLY A 89 -5.76 4.64 -13.96
CA GLY A 89 -4.46 4.59 -14.62
C GLY A 89 -3.29 4.30 -13.68
N ILE A 90 -3.53 3.65 -12.51
CA ILE A 90 -2.50 3.39 -11.50
C ILE A 90 -1.80 2.07 -11.84
N ALA A 91 -0.83 2.10 -12.75
CA ALA A 91 -0.14 0.91 -13.25
C ALA A 91 0.53 0.05 -12.17
N ALA A 92 0.93 0.66 -11.04
CA ALA A 92 1.47 -0.07 -9.89
C ALA A 92 0.49 -1.10 -9.31
N LEU A 93 -0.82 -0.93 -9.52
CA LEU A 93 -1.87 -1.80 -9.03
C LEU A 93 -2.26 -2.91 -10.02
N GLU A 94 -1.49 -3.10 -11.12
CA GLU A 94 -1.59 -4.34 -11.90
C GLU A 94 -1.33 -5.53 -10.96
N PRO A 95 -2.22 -6.54 -10.90
CA PRO A 95 -2.08 -7.63 -9.92
C PRO A 95 -0.72 -8.32 -9.91
N THR A 96 -0.05 -8.44 -11.05
CA THR A 96 1.31 -9.00 -11.12
C THR A 96 2.38 -8.14 -10.43
N ASN A 97 2.08 -6.88 -10.12
CA ASN A 97 2.96 -5.97 -9.39
C ASN A 97 2.70 -5.94 -7.88
N LEU A 98 1.67 -6.65 -7.40
CA LEU A 98 1.38 -6.76 -5.97
C LEU A 98 2.34 -7.76 -5.33
N THR A 99 3.44 -7.26 -4.82
CA THR A 99 4.55 -8.09 -4.32
C THR A 99 4.89 -7.86 -2.87
N VAL A 100 4.35 -6.82 -2.22
CA VAL A 100 4.60 -6.50 -0.81
C VAL A 100 3.27 -6.20 -0.12
N ALA A 101 2.99 -6.91 0.97
CA ALA A 101 1.78 -6.74 1.77
C ALA A 101 2.09 -6.79 3.27
N PHE A 102 1.33 -6.01 4.01
CA PHE A 102 1.34 -5.92 5.46
C PHE A 102 -0.05 -6.30 5.97
N VAL A 103 -0.14 -7.03 7.06
CA VAL A 103 -1.44 -7.34 7.68
C VAL A 103 -1.45 -6.82 9.12
N THR A 104 -2.52 -6.10 9.46
CA THR A 104 -2.67 -5.47 10.78
C THR A 104 -2.95 -6.50 11.86
N HIS A 105 -3.82 -7.45 11.57
CA HIS A 105 -4.20 -8.55 12.46
C HIS A 105 -4.89 -9.68 11.65
N LEU A 106 -5.20 -10.80 12.31
CA LEU A 106 -5.61 -12.03 11.61
C LEU A 106 -7.13 -12.27 11.58
N HIS A 107 -7.98 -11.26 11.76
CA HIS A 107 -9.42 -11.43 11.51
C HIS A 107 -9.70 -11.75 10.04
N SER A 108 -10.77 -12.49 9.82
CA SER A 108 -11.10 -13.02 8.49
C SER A 108 -11.41 -11.92 7.47
N ASP A 109 -12.05 -10.84 7.86
CA ASP A 109 -12.36 -9.72 6.97
C ASP A 109 -11.11 -8.95 6.52
N HIS A 110 -9.97 -9.04 7.24
CA HIS A 110 -8.66 -8.53 6.84
C HIS A 110 -7.81 -9.54 6.06
N THR A 111 -8.18 -10.82 6.09
CA THR A 111 -7.30 -11.91 5.57
C THR A 111 -7.92 -12.84 4.55
N VAL A 112 -9.26 -12.85 4.38
CA VAL A 112 -9.93 -13.83 3.49
C VAL A 112 -9.58 -13.65 2.01
N GLY A 113 -9.09 -12.47 1.61
CA GLY A 113 -8.54 -12.23 0.27
C GLY A 113 -7.09 -12.69 0.09
N TYR A 114 -6.45 -13.22 1.14
CA TYR A 114 -5.06 -13.65 1.08
C TYR A 114 -4.80 -14.77 0.08
N PRO A 115 -5.61 -15.84 0.01
CA PRO A 115 -5.46 -16.84 -1.05
C PRO A 115 -5.56 -16.24 -2.46
N ASP A 116 -6.50 -15.31 -2.69
CA ASP A 116 -6.64 -14.60 -3.97
C ASP A 116 -5.37 -13.78 -4.29
N LEU A 117 -4.79 -13.10 -3.31
CA LEU A 117 -3.54 -12.33 -3.45
C LEU A 117 -2.32 -13.24 -3.72
N ILE A 118 -2.29 -14.45 -3.18
CA ILE A 118 -1.23 -15.42 -3.45
C ILE A 118 -1.36 -15.96 -4.87
N PHE A 119 -2.53 -16.51 -5.22
CA PHE A 119 -2.68 -17.36 -6.39
C PHE A 119 -3.06 -16.61 -7.68
N THR A 120 -3.99 -15.63 -7.63
CA THR A 120 -4.40 -14.93 -8.85
C THR A 120 -3.23 -14.20 -9.52
N PRO A 121 -2.40 -13.39 -8.81
CA PRO A 121 -1.22 -12.77 -9.43
C PRO A 121 -0.18 -13.79 -9.91
N TRP A 122 0.00 -14.90 -9.20
CA TRP A 122 0.88 -15.98 -9.65
C TRP A 122 0.42 -16.57 -10.99
N VAL A 123 -0.84 -16.96 -11.08
CA VAL A 123 -1.42 -17.57 -12.30
C VAL A 123 -1.28 -16.64 -13.51
N ILE A 124 -1.41 -15.34 -13.34
CA ILE A 124 -1.27 -14.37 -14.45
C ILE A 124 0.15 -13.83 -14.65
N GLY A 125 1.16 -14.39 -13.96
CA GLY A 125 2.58 -14.16 -14.26
C GLY A 125 3.32 -13.20 -13.35
N ARG A 126 2.96 -13.13 -12.03
CA ARG A 126 3.81 -12.44 -11.04
C ARG A 126 5.23 -13.02 -11.06
N LYS A 127 6.23 -12.14 -11.09
CA LYS A 127 7.62 -12.51 -11.38
C LYS A 127 8.44 -12.89 -10.16
N VAL A 128 7.96 -12.56 -8.96
CA VAL A 128 8.64 -12.79 -7.67
C VAL A 128 7.64 -13.32 -6.65
N PRO A 129 8.08 -14.05 -5.62
CA PRO A 129 7.22 -14.40 -4.49
C PRO A 129 6.62 -13.17 -3.84
N LEU A 130 5.49 -13.35 -3.15
CA LEU A 130 4.88 -12.30 -2.34
C LEU A 130 5.65 -12.17 -1.01
N GLU A 131 6.03 -10.95 -0.65
CA GLU A 131 6.56 -10.60 0.67
C GLU A 131 5.39 -10.21 1.58
N VAL A 132 5.22 -10.89 2.72
CA VAL A 132 4.14 -10.62 3.67
C VAL A 132 4.71 -10.37 5.06
N TYR A 133 4.32 -9.25 5.65
CA TYR A 133 4.71 -8.79 6.98
C TYR A 133 3.46 -8.76 7.87
N GLY A 134 3.50 -9.40 9.05
CA GLY A 134 2.33 -9.42 9.93
C GLY A 134 2.61 -10.00 11.30
N PRO A 135 1.58 -10.05 12.17
CA PRO A 135 1.70 -10.59 13.52
C PRO A 135 1.98 -12.08 13.50
N LYS A 136 2.42 -12.60 14.64
CA LYS A 136 2.59 -14.03 14.86
C LYS A 136 1.32 -14.80 14.50
N GLY A 137 1.50 -15.90 13.76
CA GLY A 137 0.43 -16.73 13.21
C GLY A 137 0.22 -16.55 11.71
N ILE A 138 0.72 -15.46 11.09
CA ILE A 138 0.60 -15.26 9.63
C ILE A 138 1.38 -16.34 8.86
N LYS A 139 2.51 -16.82 9.43
CA LYS A 139 3.24 -17.92 8.80
C LYS A 139 2.42 -19.21 8.79
N ALA A 140 1.83 -19.58 9.90
CA ALA A 140 0.99 -20.77 9.99
C ALA A 140 -0.22 -20.66 9.04
N MET A 141 -0.87 -19.49 8.97
CA MET A 141 -1.96 -19.21 8.03
C MET A 141 -1.50 -19.43 6.58
N THR A 142 -0.33 -18.91 6.21
CA THR A 142 0.25 -19.08 4.87
C THR A 142 0.51 -20.55 4.54
N ASP A 143 1.14 -21.29 5.45
CA ASP A 143 1.45 -22.71 5.27
C ASP A 143 0.17 -23.54 5.04
N HIS A 144 -0.90 -23.25 5.81
CA HIS A 144 -2.19 -23.94 5.64
C HIS A 144 -2.91 -23.53 4.35
N ILE A 145 -2.82 -22.27 3.92
CA ILE A 145 -3.37 -21.85 2.63
C ILE A 145 -2.65 -22.58 1.50
N LEU A 146 -1.32 -22.60 1.48
CA LEU A 146 -0.57 -23.32 0.45
C LEU A 146 -0.90 -24.82 0.43
N ALA A 147 -1.03 -25.43 1.60
CA ALA A 147 -1.45 -26.83 1.71
C ALA A 147 -2.88 -27.09 1.19
N ALA A 148 -3.80 -26.15 1.45
CA ALA A 148 -5.18 -26.27 0.97
C ALA A 148 -5.30 -26.21 -0.56
N TRP A 149 -4.39 -25.49 -1.25
CA TRP A 149 -4.34 -25.39 -2.72
C TRP A 149 -3.28 -26.29 -3.37
N GLN A 150 -2.76 -27.29 -2.64
CA GLN A 150 -1.68 -28.15 -3.12
C GLN A 150 -2.00 -28.80 -4.48
N ALA A 151 -3.23 -29.28 -4.68
CA ALA A 151 -3.64 -29.92 -5.94
C ALA A 151 -3.60 -28.96 -7.14
N ASP A 152 -4.03 -27.69 -6.97
CA ASP A 152 -3.97 -26.65 -8.01
C ASP A 152 -2.51 -26.28 -8.31
N ILE A 153 -1.68 -26.16 -7.26
CA ILE A 153 -0.25 -25.85 -7.39
C ILE A 153 0.45 -26.95 -8.18
N GLU A 154 0.27 -28.21 -7.81
CA GLU A 154 0.91 -29.35 -8.46
C GLU A 154 0.50 -29.47 -9.93
N GLU A 155 -0.79 -29.31 -10.22
CA GLU A 155 -1.30 -29.34 -11.59
C GLU A 155 -0.63 -28.25 -12.44
N ARG A 156 -0.67 -26.98 -12.00
CA ARG A 156 -0.11 -25.85 -12.76
C ARG A 156 1.40 -25.92 -12.90
N VAL A 157 2.12 -26.31 -11.86
CA VAL A 157 3.59 -26.43 -11.91
C VAL A 157 4.01 -27.55 -12.87
N SER A 158 3.25 -28.65 -12.95
CA SER A 158 3.59 -29.81 -13.78
C SER A 158 3.13 -29.68 -15.24
N THR A 159 1.97 -29.09 -15.49
CA THR A 159 1.27 -29.18 -16.78
C THR A 159 1.24 -27.87 -17.57
N GLU A 160 1.16 -26.71 -16.90
CA GLU A 160 1.07 -25.46 -17.62
C GLU A 160 2.37 -25.08 -18.32
N THR A 161 2.28 -24.84 -19.61
CA THR A 161 3.41 -24.50 -20.49
C THR A 161 3.46 -23.03 -20.87
N TRP A 162 2.39 -22.25 -20.61
CA TRP A 162 2.29 -20.87 -21.04
C TRP A 162 3.08 -19.88 -20.16
N GLN A 163 3.35 -20.25 -18.88
CA GLN A 163 4.22 -19.45 -18.02
C GLN A 163 5.71 -19.82 -18.23
N PRO A 164 6.61 -18.84 -18.25
CA PRO A 164 8.05 -19.10 -18.19
C PRO A 164 8.40 -19.93 -16.94
N ARG A 165 9.28 -20.93 -17.09
CA ARG A 165 9.66 -21.84 -15.98
C ARG A 165 10.17 -21.12 -14.73
N ASN A 166 10.82 -19.98 -14.88
CA ASN A 166 11.35 -19.17 -13.78
C ASN A 166 10.26 -18.49 -12.92
N TYR A 167 8.98 -18.50 -13.33
CA TYR A 167 7.87 -17.95 -12.54
C TYR A 167 7.02 -19.02 -11.85
N ARG A 168 7.28 -20.30 -12.09
CA ARG A 168 6.49 -21.40 -11.53
C ARG A 168 6.49 -21.42 -10.00
N ASP A 169 7.59 -21.00 -9.37
CA ASP A 169 7.74 -20.98 -7.91
C ASP A 169 7.23 -19.69 -7.24
N THR A 170 6.70 -18.73 -8.00
CA THR A 170 6.28 -17.43 -7.42
C THR A 170 4.93 -17.48 -6.71
N TYR A 171 4.28 -18.66 -6.62
CA TYR A 171 3.20 -18.90 -5.65
C TYR A 171 3.71 -18.93 -4.21
N LYS A 172 5.00 -19.20 -4.00
CA LYS A 172 5.61 -19.16 -2.67
C LYS A 172 5.49 -17.77 -2.08
N VAL A 173 5.47 -17.73 -0.76
CA VAL A 173 5.36 -16.48 0.01
C VAL A 173 6.51 -16.40 0.99
N ASN A 174 7.20 -15.28 0.99
CA ASN A 174 8.19 -14.95 2.01
C ASN A 174 7.46 -14.27 3.17
N VAL A 175 7.32 -14.98 4.29
CA VAL A 175 6.57 -14.51 5.44
C VAL A 175 7.50 -13.98 6.51
N HIS A 176 7.19 -12.79 7.00
CA HIS A 176 7.90 -12.10 8.07
C HIS A 176 6.94 -11.86 9.24
N GLU A 177 7.06 -12.66 10.30
CA GLU A 177 6.39 -12.36 11.57
C GLU A 177 7.15 -11.24 12.26
N ILE A 178 6.45 -10.15 12.56
CA ILE A 178 7.06 -8.87 12.97
C ILE A 178 6.87 -8.58 14.45
N SER A 179 7.62 -7.60 14.93
CA SER A 179 7.40 -6.88 16.18
C SER A 179 7.35 -5.38 15.91
N SER A 180 6.94 -4.57 16.89
CA SER A 180 6.93 -3.10 16.77
C SER A 180 8.32 -2.55 16.42
N GLY A 181 8.35 -1.52 15.58
CA GLY A 181 9.56 -0.88 15.06
C GLY A 181 9.58 -0.85 13.55
N VAL A 182 10.73 -0.55 12.95
CA VAL A 182 10.90 -0.56 11.49
C VAL A 182 10.88 -2.02 11.01
N VAL A 183 9.88 -2.37 10.21
CA VAL A 183 9.63 -3.74 9.72
C VAL A 183 9.98 -3.91 8.25
N TYR A 184 10.01 -2.81 7.48
CA TYR A 184 10.36 -2.83 6.07
C TYR A 184 11.02 -1.52 5.67
N LYS A 185 11.96 -1.58 4.75
CA LYS A 185 12.59 -0.40 4.16
C LYS A 185 13.12 -0.73 2.76
N ASP A 186 12.82 0.16 1.82
CA ASP A 186 13.43 0.16 0.48
C ASP A 186 13.77 1.59 0.04
N ALA A 187 13.97 1.81 -1.25
CA ALA A 187 14.29 3.13 -1.81
C ALA A 187 13.10 4.11 -1.77
N ASN A 188 11.87 3.61 -1.62
CA ASN A 188 10.64 4.40 -1.70
C ASN A 188 10.04 4.70 -0.33
N VAL A 189 10.10 3.74 0.60
CA VAL A 189 9.41 3.81 1.89
C VAL A 189 10.22 3.27 3.04
N THR A 190 9.96 3.80 4.23
CA THR A 190 10.25 3.13 5.50
C THR A 190 8.92 2.84 6.18
N VAL A 191 8.69 1.57 6.57
CA VAL A 191 7.45 1.14 7.23
C VAL A 191 7.75 0.79 8.66
N THR A 192 7.06 1.46 9.57
CA THR A 192 7.15 1.23 11.03
C THR A 192 5.83 0.63 11.51
N ALA A 193 5.89 -0.54 12.16
CA ALA A 193 4.75 -1.12 12.86
C ALA A 193 4.70 -0.58 14.29
N PHE A 194 3.50 -0.24 14.76
CA PHE A 194 3.24 0.17 16.13
C PHE A 194 2.09 -0.65 16.72
N PRO A 195 2.08 -0.90 18.05
CA PRO A 195 1.09 -1.77 18.66
C PRO A 195 -0.28 -1.09 18.67
N THR A 196 -1.32 -1.88 18.43
CA THR A 196 -2.71 -1.47 18.58
C THR A 196 -3.41 -2.32 19.63
N LYS A 197 -4.65 -2.01 19.99
CA LYS A 197 -5.42 -2.72 21.02
C LYS A 197 -6.69 -3.30 20.41
N HIS A 198 -6.63 -4.56 20.03
CA HIS A 198 -7.74 -5.29 19.45
C HIS A 198 -7.84 -6.72 20.02
N ALA A 199 -8.59 -7.60 19.37
CA ALA A 199 -8.94 -8.93 19.91
C ALA A 199 -7.76 -9.90 20.09
N PHE A 200 -6.69 -9.73 19.30
CA PHE A 200 -5.52 -10.59 19.33
C PHE A 200 -4.43 -10.05 20.26
N PRO A 201 -3.54 -10.91 20.79
CA PRO A 201 -2.40 -10.48 21.60
C PRO A 201 -1.45 -9.53 20.84
N GLU A 202 -1.30 -9.75 19.54
CA GLU A 202 -0.44 -8.96 18.67
C GLU A 202 -1.27 -8.40 17.52
N THR A 203 -1.43 -7.09 17.52
CA THR A 203 -2.08 -6.32 16.46
C THR A 203 -1.28 -5.07 16.21
N TYR A 204 -1.20 -4.65 14.95
CA TYR A 204 -0.35 -3.55 14.53
C TYR A 204 -1.10 -2.54 13.67
N GLY A 205 -0.80 -1.25 13.91
CA GLY A 205 -0.94 -0.23 12.90
C GLY A 205 0.39 -0.02 12.17
N TYR A 206 0.35 0.65 11.03
CA TYR A 206 1.53 0.91 10.21
C TYR A 206 1.69 2.38 9.91
N ARG A 207 2.91 2.88 10.04
CA ARG A 207 3.32 4.19 9.55
C ARG A 207 4.22 4.01 8.34
N PHE A 208 3.88 4.67 7.24
CA PHE A 208 4.66 4.76 6.01
C PHE A 208 5.28 6.15 5.93
N ASP A 209 6.59 6.23 5.92
CA ASP A 209 7.33 7.44 5.62
C ASP A 209 7.93 7.33 4.22
N THR A 210 7.52 8.24 3.33
CA THR A 210 8.01 8.36 1.96
C THR A 210 8.81 9.66 1.81
N ALA A 211 9.33 9.95 0.62
CA ALA A 211 10.07 11.19 0.39
C ALA A 211 9.21 12.46 0.56
N ASP A 212 7.88 12.35 0.38
CA ASP A 212 6.97 13.49 0.34
C ASP A 212 5.77 13.39 1.28
N ARG A 213 5.53 12.23 1.93
CA ARG A 213 4.35 12.00 2.78
C ARG A 213 4.64 11.06 3.95
N SER A 214 3.88 11.27 5.02
CA SER A 214 3.74 10.35 6.14
C SER A 214 2.29 9.88 6.25
N ILE A 215 2.07 8.58 6.18
CA ILE A 215 0.75 7.94 6.20
C ILE A 215 0.68 6.98 7.37
N VAL A 216 -0.38 7.08 8.18
CA VAL A 216 -0.64 6.16 9.30
C VAL A 216 -1.95 5.43 9.06
N ILE A 217 -1.92 4.12 9.23
CA ILE A 217 -3.09 3.22 9.12
C ILE A 217 -3.23 2.50 10.44
N SER A 218 -4.38 2.68 11.11
CA SER A 218 -4.58 2.14 12.46
C SER A 218 -4.76 0.63 12.50
N GLY A 219 -5.32 0.00 11.45
CA GLY A 219 -5.98 -1.28 11.63
C GLY A 219 -7.18 -1.13 12.56
N ASP A 220 -7.67 -2.24 13.09
CA ASP A 220 -8.71 -2.22 14.12
C ASP A 220 -8.11 -1.98 15.49
N THR A 221 -8.70 -1.07 16.26
CA THR A 221 -8.17 -0.71 17.57
C THR A 221 -9.19 0.06 18.42
N THR A 222 -9.12 -0.09 19.73
CA THR A 222 -9.68 0.92 20.63
C THR A 222 -8.87 2.21 20.56
N TYR A 223 -9.34 3.27 21.21
CA TYR A 223 -8.55 4.50 21.40
C TYR A 223 -7.11 4.16 21.86
N SER A 224 -6.12 4.67 21.13
CA SER A 224 -4.73 4.30 21.32
C SER A 224 -3.79 5.51 21.28
N GLU A 225 -3.05 5.73 22.36
CA GLU A 225 -1.97 6.73 22.40
C GLU A 225 -0.86 6.39 21.39
N ALA A 226 -0.59 5.09 21.16
CA ALA A 226 0.39 4.69 20.16
C ALA A 226 0.02 5.14 18.73
N THR A 227 -1.26 5.23 18.40
CA THR A 227 -1.72 5.79 17.12
C THR A 227 -1.48 7.32 17.08
N ILE A 228 -1.69 8.01 18.20
CA ILE A 228 -1.41 9.46 18.31
C ILE A 228 0.08 9.71 18.09
N ASP A 229 0.93 8.97 18.78
CA ASP A 229 2.39 9.08 18.68
C ASP A 229 2.89 8.72 17.28
N ALA A 230 2.35 7.66 16.69
CA ALA A 230 2.71 7.24 15.33
C ALA A 230 2.31 8.29 14.28
N CYS A 231 1.20 9.00 14.46
CA CYS A 231 0.78 10.05 13.54
C CYS A 231 1.54 11.36 13.78
N HIS A 232 1.46 11.93 14.98
CA HIS A 232 2.17 13.15 15.39
C HIS A 232 2.29 14.20 14.26
N GLY A 233 1.15 14.65 13.74
CA GLY A 233 1.09 15.58 12.61
C GLY A 233 1.28 14.94 11.23
N CYS A 234 1.02 13.64 11.08
CA CYS A 234 1.13 12.93 9.80
C CYS A 234 0.28 13.58 8.70
N ASP A 235 0.66 13.34 7.44
CA ASP A 235 -0.11 13.87 6.31
C ASP A 235 -1.47 13.18 6.18
N VAL A 236 -1.53 11.87 6.41
CA VAL A 236 -2.76 11.09 6.33
C VAL A 236 -2.85 10.14 7.52
N LEU A 237 -3.98 10.18 8.23
CA LEU A 237 -4.39 9.16 9.19
C LEU A 237 -5.60 8.42 8.62
N ILE A 238 -5.47 7.12 8.42
CA ILE A 238 -6.55 6.22 8.04
C ILE A 238 -6.92 5.43 9.29
N HIS A 239 -8.17 5.58 9.77
CA HIS A 239 -8.58 5.01 11.05
C HIS A 239 -9.98 4.40 10.96
N GLU A 240 -10.19 3.31 11.69
CA GLU A 240 -11.51 2.71 11.85
C GLU A 240 -12.45 3.59 12.68
N ALA A 241 -13.74 3.41 12.56
CA ALA A 241 -14.68 4.01 13.49
C ALA A 241 -16.03 3.27 13.57
N THR A 242 -16.59 3.21 14.77
CA THR A 242 -18.00 2.81 14.99
C THR A 242 -18.84 4.04 15.33
N THR A 243 -19.89 4.28 14.55
CA THR A 243 -20.77 5.44 14.78
C THR A 243 -21.66 5.26 16.01
N LEU A 244 -21.92 6.35 16.73
CA LEU A 244 -22.83 6.31 17.87
C LEU A 244 -24.26 5.91 17.47
N GLU A 245 -24.70 6.27 16.24
CA GLU A 245 -25.99 5.84 15.70
C GLU A 245 -26.08 4.31 15.54
N PHE A 246 -25.00 3.69 15.04
CA PHE A 246 -24.90 2.23 14.91
C PHE A 246 -25.00 1.57 16.30
N LEU A 247 -24.22 2.07 17.26
CA LEU A 247 -24.23 1.55 18.64
C LEU A 247 -25.60 1.69 19.32
N ALA A 248 -26.30 2.81 19.08
CA ALA A 248 -27.65 3.00 19.63
C ALA A 248 -28.67 1.98 19.09
N LYS A 249 -28.49 1.53 17.83
CA LYS A 249 -29.33 0.51 17.19
C LYS A 249 -28.87 -0.93 17.48
N ARG A 250 -27.68 -1.11 18.03
CA ARG A 250 -27.07 -2.41 18.33
C ARG A 250 -26.53 -2.43 19.77
N PRO A 251 -27.42 -2.37 20.77
CA PRO A 251 -27.00 -2.42 22.17
C PRO A 251 -26.29 -3.73 22.53
N ASP A 252 -26.59 -4.82 21.86
CA ASP A 252 -25.89 -6.10 21.94
C ASP A 252 -24.39 -6.02 21.50
N PHE A 253 -24.05 -5.12 20.59
CA PHE A 253 -22.70 -4.93 20.06
C PHE A 253 -21.88 -3.92 20.90
N GLN A 254 -22.51 -3.09 21.72
CA GLN A 254 -21.81 -2.05 22.49
C GLN A 254 -20.66 -2.58 23.36
N PRO A 255 -20.81 -3.69 24.15
CA PRO A 255 -19.71 -4.18 24.98
C PRO A 255 -18.50 -4.63 24.17
N TYR A 256 -18.77 -5.27 23.00
CA TYR A 256 -17.71 -5.68 22.07
C TYR A 256 -17.00 -4.46 21.47
N SER A 257 -17.76 -3.51 20.95
CA SER A 257 -17.21 -2.29 20.36
C SER A 257 -16.37 -1.49 21.37
N ALA A 258 -16.87 -1.33 22.61
CA ALA A 258 -16.14 -0.61 23.65
C ALA A 258 -14.79 -1.27 24.00
N LYS A 259 -14.69 -2.58 23.82
CA LYS A 259 -13.47 -3.35 24.11
C LYS A 259 -12.49 -3.37 22.96
N TYR A 260 -12.95 -3.31 21.72
CA TYR A 260 -12.12 -3.64 20.55
C TYR A 260 -12.10 -2.58 19.46
N HIS A 261 -12.96 -1.57 19.51
CA HIS A 261 -13.10 -0.56 18.45
C HIS A 261 -13.13 0.86 19.01
N THR A 262 -12.85 1.81 18.13
CA THR A 262 -12.92 3.24 18.44
C THR A 262 -14.27 3.81 17.98
N ASN A 263 -15.02 4.48 18.85
CA ASN A 263 -16.19 5.20 18.43
C ASN A 263 -15.85 6.59 17.86
N THR A 264 -16.82 7.21 17.19
CA THR A 264 -16.59 8.51 16.51
C THR A 264 -16.20 9.65 17.46
N THR A 265 -16.65 9.64 18.73
CA THR A 265 -16.24 10.65 19.73
C THR A 265 -14.78 10.46 20.13
N GLN A 266 -14.38 9.22 20.39
CA GLN A 266 -13.00 8.86 20.69
C GLN A 266 -12.07 9.17 19.51
N LEU A 267 -12.53 8.90 18.27
CA LEU A 267 -11.75 9.23 17.09
C LEU A 267 -11.56 10.74 16.93
N ALA A 268 -12.57 11.56 17.21
CA ALA A 268 -12.45 13.01 17.19
C ALA A 268 -11.41 13.52 18.21
N GLU A 269 -11.42 12.97 19.43
CA GLU A 269 -10.41 13.28 20.45
C GLU A 269 -9.01 12.86 19.99
N LEU A 270 -8.84 11.62 19.51
CA LEU A 270 -7.59 11.10 18.98
C LEU A 270 -7.04 11.99 17.87
N ALA A 271 -7.87 12.33 16.89
CA ALA A 271 -7.48 13.19 15.77
C ALA A 271 -7.08 14.60 16.22
N SER A 272 -7.76 15.15 17.24
CA SER A 272 -7.40 16.46 17.82
C SER A 272 -6.01 16.47 18.47
N LYS A 273 -5.59 15.34 19.05
CA LYS A 273 -4.25 15.16 19.63
C LYS A 273 -3.21 14.82 18.58
N ALA A 274 -3.51 13.87 17.68
CA ALA A 274 -2.63 13.41 16.63
C ALA A 274 -2.38 14.46 15.53
N LYS A 275 -3.34 15.37 15.30
CA LYS A 275 -3.29 16.49 14.34
C LYS A 275 -2.93 16.07 12.91
N PRO A 276 -3.56 15.03 12.34
CA PRO A 276 -3.31 14.68 10.96
C PRO A 276 -3.75 15.82 10.03
N ARG A 277 -3.07 15.98 8.88
CA ARG A 277 -3.53 16.95 7.85
C ARG A 277 -4.79 16.46 7.13
N LEU A 278 -4.96 15.14 7.01
CA LEU A 278 -6.14 14.48 6.47
C LEU A 278 -6.48 13.27 7.34
N LEU A 279 -7.72 13.20 7.83
CA LEU A 279 -8.30 12.02 8.45
C LEU A 279 -9.21 11.32 7.44
N ILE A 280 -8.99 10.02 7.24
CA ILE A 280 -9.85 9.15 6.45
C ILE A 280 -10.44 8.10 7.39
N ILE A 281 -11.75 7.95 7.38
CA ILE A 281 -12.44 6.90 8.13
C ILE A 281 -12.71 5.73 7.18
N TYR A 282 -12.21 4.56 7.53
CA TYR A 282 -12.47 3.30 6.82
C TYR A 282 -12.98 2.25 7.81
N HIS A 283 -13.26 1.02 7.40
CA HIS A 283 -13.75 -0.05 8.29
C HIS A 283 -14.89 0.43 9.20
N ALA A 284 -15.76 1.32 8.66
CA ALA A 284 -16.75 2.01 9.47
C ALA A 284 -17.97 1.13 9.73
N SER A 285 -18.30 0.93 11.01
CA SER A 285 -19.61 0.38 11.43
C SER A 285 -20.62 1.52 11.49
N ILE A 286 -21.48 1.56 10.46
CA ILE A 286 -22.46 2.62 10.23
C ILE A 286 -23.84 2.04 10.00
N VAL A 287 -24.87 2.85 10.22
CA VAL A 287 -26.23 2.51 9.78
C VAL A 287 -26.35 2.83 8.31
N LEU A 288 -26.41 1.79 7.49
CA LEU A 288 -26.67 1.94 6.06
C LEU A 288 -28.10 2.44 5.84
N ARG A 289 -28.25 3.53 5.08
CA ARG A 289 -29.53 4.03 4.60
C ARG A 289 -29.63 3.73 3.10
N PRO A 290 -30.80 3.32 2.57
CA PRO A 290 -30.96 3.16 1.14
C PRO A 290 -30.49 4.41 0.38
N GLY A 291 -29.61 4.25 -0.61
CA GLY A 291 -29.07 5.35 -1.40
C GLY A 291 -27.91 6.13 -0.77
N LEU A 292 -27.45 5.77 0.44
CA LEU A 292 -26.27 6.35 1.04
C LEU A 292 -25.05 5.47 0.73
N HIS A 293 -24.32 5.80 -0.32
CA HIS A 293 -23.02 5.17 -0.63
C HIS A 293 -21.92 5.91 0.10
N ILE A 294 -21.42 5.33 1.20
CA ILE A 294 -20.27 5.88 1.93
C ILE A 294 -19.00 5.21 1.44
N LEU A 295 -18.25 5.92 0.63
CA LEU A 295 -16.95 5.48 0.10
C LEU A 295 -15.80 5.65 1.10
N GLY A 296 -16.02 6.39 2.16
CA GLY A 296 -15.11 6.84 3.20
C GLY A 296 -15.46 8.27 3.58
N LEU A 297 -15.44 8.58 4.87
CA LEU A 297 -15.60 9.94 5.35
C LEU A 297 -14.22 10.57 5.43
N ALA A 298 -13.93 11.56 4.58
CA ALA A 298 -12.69 12.31 4.65
C ALA A 298 -12.94 13.66 5.33
N TYR A 299 -12.22 13.93 6.42
CA TYR A 299 -12.13 15.23 7.04
C TYR A 299 -10.81 15.90 6.60
N VAL A 300 -10.90 17.00 5.89
CA VAL A 300 -9.72 17.72 5.34
C VAL A 300 -9.46 18.96 6.17
N GLN A 301 -8.35 18.98 6.89
CA GLN A 301 -7.93 20.17 7.63
C GLN A 301 -7.10 21.15 6.77
N HIS A 302 -6.37 20.68 5.74
CA HIS A 302 -5.68 21.50 4.72
C HIS A 302 -5.41 20.71 3.44
N CYS A 303 -5.54 21.35 2.30
CA CYS A 303 -5.45 20.78 0.96
C CYS A 303 -4.02 20.39 0.56
N GLY A 304 -3.82 19.21 -0.03
CA GLY A 304 -2.56 18.81 -0.67
C GLY A 304 -2.31 17.31 -0.84
N VAL A 305 -3.21 16.43 -0.43
CA VAL A 305 -3.08 14.97 -0.61
C VAL A 305 -4.05 14.47 -1.68
N ALA A 306 -3.56 13.78 -2.70
CA ALA A 306 -4.41 13.08 -3.66
C ALA A 306 -4.89 11.76 -3.04
N CYS A 307 -6.15 11.72 -2.58
CA CYS A 307 -6.83 10.50 -2.16
C CYS A 307 -7.73 10.01 -3.29
N HIS A 308 -7.56 8.76 -3.69
CA HIS A 308 -8.46 8.09 -4.61
C HIS A 308 -9.42 7.19 -3.82
N LEU A 309 -10.65 7.66 -3.65
CA LEU A 309 -11.75 6.83 -3.14
C LEU A 309 -12.34 6.07 -4.32
N PHE A 310 -12.32 4.75 -4.25
CA PHE A 310 -12.77 3.89 -5.33
C PHE A 310 -14.23 3.45 -5.10
N SER A 311 -15.12 3.74 -6.07
CA SER A 311 -16.50 3.23 -6.11
C SER A 311 -16.72 2.42 -7.39
N PRO A 312 -17.42 1.27 -7.31
CA PRO A 312 -17.76 0.47 -8.50
C PRO A 312 -18.66 1.20 -9.51
N ASN A 313 -19.39 2.25 -9.07
CA ASN A 313 -20.40 2.95 -9.84
C ASN A 313 -20.04 4.42 -10.15
N ASP A 314 -18.76 4.76 -10.20
CA ASP A 314 -18.35 6.12 -10.58
C ASP A 314 -18.61 6.36 -12.08
N ASP A 315 -19.82 6.85 -12.36
CA ASP A 315 -20.16 7.50 -13.64
C ASP A 315 -19.41 8.84 -13.70
N GLU A 316 -18.54 9.02 -14.69
CA GLU A 316 -17.68 10.21 -14.87
C GLU A 316 -18.46 11.53 -14.85
N SER A 317 -19.73 11.53 -15.31
CA SER A 317 -20.60 12.71 -15.31
C SER A 317 -20.98 13.21 -13.91
N LYS A 318 -20.99 12.33 -12.89
CA LYS A 318 -21.25 12.66 -11.49
C LYS A 318 -20.00 13.09 -10.73
N ASN A 319 -18.82 12.67 -11.18
CA ASN A 319 -17.56 12.97 -10.53
C ASN A 319 -17.13 14.43 -10.72
N GLN A 320 -17.47 15.08 -11.81
CA GLN A 320 -17.16 16.49 -12.08
C GLN A 320 -17.90 17.42 -11.12
N ARG A 321 -19.18 17.17 -10.82
CA ARG A 321 -19.96 17.93 -9.84
C ARG A 321 -19.50 17.71 -8.38
N ARG A 322 -18.97 16.51 -8.07
CA ARG A 322 -18.40 16.21 -6.74
C ARG A 322 -17.04 16.86 -6.52
N ARG A 323 -16.20 16.97 -7.57
CA ARG A 323 -14.92 17.70 -7.50
C ARG A 323 -15.12 19.19 -7.24
N GLU A 324 -16.19 19.78 -7.73
CA GLU A 324 -16.55 21.18 -7.47
C GLU A 324 -17.07 21.41 -6.04
N ASN A 325 -17.76 20.42 -5.44
CA ASN A 325 -18.25 20.49 -4.06
C ASN A 325 -17.18 20.19 -2.99
N LEU A 326 -16.05 19.56 -3.37
CA LEU A 326 -14.88 19.34 -2.51
C LEU A 326 -13.86 20.49 -2.56
N ARG A 327 -14.09 21.51 -3.39
CA ARG A 327 -13.34 22.77 -3.31
C ARG A 327 -13.73 23.50 -2.04
N CYS A 328 -12.75 23.69 -1.16
CA CYS A 328 -12.83 24.35 0.13
C CYS A 328 -13.88 25.47 0.20
N ARG A 329 -14.98 25.24 0.90
CA ARG A 329 -15.76 26.36 1.43
C ARG A 329 -14.98 26.93 2.62
N LYS A 330 -14.68 28.23 2.58
CA LYS A 330 -14.09 28.96 3.72
C LYS A 330 -15.00 28.74 4.94
N PRO A 331 -14.44 28.52 6.14
CA PRO A 331 -15.26 28.42 7.34
C PRO A 331 -16.01 29.72 7.55
N HIS A 332 -17.33 29.66 7.66
CA HIS A 332 -18.13 30.74 8.17
C HIS A 332 -17.77 30.91 9.65
N THR A 333 -17.24 32.04 10.00
CA THR A 333 -17.10 32.52 11.38
C THR A 333 -18.47 32.49 12.05
N ILE A 334 -18.63 31.57 13.02
CA ILE A 334 -19.74 31.62 13.95
C ILE A 334 -19.50 32.85 14.82
N ARG A 335 -20.35 33.86 14.67
CA ARG A 335 -20.45 34.97 15.65
C ARG A 335 -21.19 34.40 16.85
N GLU A 336 -20.53 34.46 17.99
CA GLU A 336 -21.17 34.29 19.29
C GLU A 336 -22.22 35.42 19.47
N SER A 337 -23.42 35.02 19.84
CA SER A 337 -24.44 35.89 20.45
C SER A 337 -25.03 35.16 21.64
#